data_cd07026f74d474758659dffedf8eb3de
#
_entry.id   cd07026f74d474758659dffedf8eb3de
#
_cell.length_a   1.000
_cell.length_b   1.000
_cell.length_c   1.000
_cell.angle_alpha   90.00
_cell.angle_beta   90.00
_cell.angle_gamma   90.00
#
_symmetry.space_group_name_H-M   'P 1'
#
loop_
_entity.id
_entity.type
_entity.pdbx_description
1 polymer ?
#
loop_
_entity_poly.entity_id
_entity_poly.type
_entity_poly.pdbx_seq_one_letter_code
_entity_poly.pdbx_strand_id
1 'polypeptide(L)'
;MRTFIGRHGRGVLGLIIAALVVVAAVAAPLLVAQDPLRSDFAVGLKPPGTPGHPLGTDQLGRDLLARVLYGARVALFIGLCCVLLTAVVGGLAGLLSGYYEGWLGAVVMRVADVQLSFPFILLALTINAIVGLGLRNIIVSLSVAGWVVYARVVRGEVLSVKEREFVHAARALGLGRARLLLRHILPNVAPSIVIVGSLQFAQFIVAEAAISFLGFGVQPPTPAWGSMLSESRDYLYVAWWLAAFPGAALAVTALGINLVGDWLRDVLDPKFRV
;
A
#
# COMPACT_ATOMS: atom_id res chain seq x y z
N MET A 1 -4.16 20.18 -26.53
CA MET A 1 -4.15 18.78 -26.99
C MET A 1 -2.91 17.99 -26.56
N ARG A 2 -1.65 18.48 -26.70
CA ARG A 2 -0.44 17.80 -26.23
C ARG A 2 -0.37 17.57 -24.71
N THR A 3 -0.86 18.46 -23.89
CA THR A 3 -0.91 18.35 -22.43
C THR A 3 -1.93 17.33 -21.94
N PHE A 4 -3.04 17.15 -22.65
CA PHE A 4 -4.09 16.18 -22.33
C PHE A 4 -3.59 14.73 -22.59
N ILE A 5 -2.93 14.48 -23.72
CA ILE A 5 -2.35 13.17 -24.05
C ILE A 5 -1.22 12.79 -23.09
N GLY A 6 -0.40 13.77 -22.64
CA GLY A 6 0.68 13.49 -21.69
C GLY A 6 0.21 13.09 -20.29
N ARG A 7 -0.90 13.67 -19.79
CA ARG A 7 -1.50 13.35 -18.47
C ARG A 7 -2.17 11.97 -18.50
N HIS A 8 -2.96 11.68 -19.54
CA HIS A 8 -3.62 10.38 -19.64
C HIS A 8 -2.65 9.25 -20.00
N GLY A 9 -1.58 9.52 -20.76
CA GLY A 9 -0.57 8.53 -21.09
C GLY A 9 0.16 7.96 -19.86
N ARG A 10 0.49 8.80 -18.86
CA ARG A 10 1.11 8.34 -17.60
C ARG A 10 0.15 7.47 -16.79
N GLY A 11 -1.12 7.86 -16.70
CA GLY A 11 -2.14 7.07 -16.02
C GLY A 11 -2.37 5.72 -16.69
N VAL A 12 -2.45 5.69 -18.03
CA VAL A 12 -2.58 4.44 -18.80
C VAL A 12 -1.36 3.53 -18.57
N LEU A 13 -0.14 4.09 -18.60
CA LEU A 13 1.07 3.32 -18.29
C LEU A 13 1.01 2.73 -16.87
N GLY A 14 0.62 3.54 -15.88
CA GLY A 14 0.45 3.07 -14.50
C GLY A 14 -0.58 1.95 -14.39
N LEU A 15 -1.73 2.09 -15.07
CA LEU A 15 -2.77 1.06 -15.10
C LEU A 15 -2.28 -0.24 -15.76
N ILE A 16 -1.53 -0.15 -16.86
CA ILE A 16 -0.95 -1.32 -17.52
C ILE A 16 0.02 -2.03 -16.58
N ILE A 17 0.94 -1.30 -15.94
CA ILE A 17 1.91 -1.88 -15.01
C ILE A 17 1.18 -2.53 -13.83
N ALA A 18 0.25 -1.81 -13.18
CA ALA A 18 -0.51 -2.34 -12.05
C ALA A 18 -1.32 -3.58 -12.44
N ALA A 19 -1.99 -3.55 -13.60
CA ALA A 19 -2.74 -4.69 -14.12
C ALA A 19 -1.84 -5.90 -14.40
N LEU A 20 -0.67 -5.68 -15.02
CA LEU A 20 0.30 -6.77 -15.26
C LEU A 20 0.79 -7.40 -13.95
N VAL A 21 1.09 -6.59 -12.93
CA VAL A 21 1.50 -7.10 -11.61
C VAL A 21 0.38 -7.90 -10.95
N VAL A 22 -0.86 -7.38 -10.97
CA VAL A 22 -2.02 -8.08 -10.40
C VAL A 22 -2.29 -9.39 -11.15
N VAL A 23 -2.27 -9.36 -12.49
CA VAL A 23 -2.46 -10.57 -13.30
C VAL A 23 -1.34 -11.59 -13.04
N ALA A 24 -0.09 -11.16 -12.99
CA ALA A 24 1.05 -12.02 -12.68
C ALA A 24 0.92 -12.64 -11.26
N ALA A 25 0.50 -11.85 -10.27
CA ALA A 25 0.28 -12.32 -8.91
C ALA A 25 -0.86 -13.35 -8.83
N VAL A 26 -1.99 -13.09 -9.48
CA VAL A 26 -3.16 -13.99 -9.48
C VAL A 26 -2.87 -15.26 -10.27
N ALA A 27 -2.27 -15.12 -11.45
CA ALA A 27 -1.94 -16.22 -12.32
C ALA A 27 -0.65 -16.98 -11.90
N ALA A 28 0.04 -16.58 -10.84
CA ALA A 28 1.28 -17.22 -10.38
C ALA A 28 1.18 -18.77 -10.35
N PRO A 29 0.11 -19.40 -9.81
CA PRO A 29 0.01 -20.87 -9.82
C PRO A 29 -0.11 -21.50 -11.21
N LEU A 30 -0.48 -20.72 -12.23
CA LEU A 30 -0.60 -21.17 -13.62
C LEU A 30 0.67 -20.86 -14.42
N LEU A 31 1.41 -19.82 -14.05
CA LEU A 31 2.60 -19.37 -14.75
C LEU A 31 3.87 -20.15 -14.37
N VAL A 32 3.90 -20.70 -13.16
CA VAL A 32 5.05 -21.47 -12.66
C VAL A 32 4.60 -22.81 -12.14
N ALA A 33 5.25 -23.87 -12.62
CA ALA A 33 4.99 -25.23 -12.17
C ALA A 33 5.72 -25.56 -10.85
N GLN A 34 6.77 -24.79 -10.52
CA GLN A 34 7.59 -25.00 -9.35
C GLN A 34 6.89 -24.43 -8.10
N ASP A 35 6.88 -25.21 -7.03
CA ASP A 35 6.49 -24.72 -5.71
C ASP A 35 7.54 -23.71 -5.21
N PRO A 36 7.15 -22.46 -4.87
CA PRO A 36 8.07 -21.42 -4.38
C PRO A 36 8.77 -21.80 -3.06
N LEU A 37 8.29 -22.83 -2.37
CA LEU A 37 8.82 -23.28 -1.08
C LEU A 37 9.71 -24.52 -1.23
N ARG A 38 9.65 -25.22 -2.35
CA ARG A 38 10.41 -26.44 -2.57
C ARG A 38 11.89 -26.13 -2.71
N SER A 39 12.70 -26.63 -1.79
CA SER A 39 14.17 -26.51 -1.82
C SER A 39 14.79 -27.70 -2.56
N ASP A 40 15.80 -27.40 -3.39
CA ASP A 40 16.64 -28.40 -4.04
C ASP A 40 18.11 -27.92 -3.99
N PHE A 41 18.84 -28.37 -2.98
CA PHE A 41 20.22 -27.95 -2.75
C PHE A 41 21.18 -28.30 -3.89
N ALA A 42 20.84 -29.25 -4.77
CA ALA A 42 21.68 -29.62 -5.92
C ALA A 42 21.73 -28.51 -6.98
N VAL A 43 20.71 -27.63 -7.00
CA VAL A 43 20.62 -26.50 -7.95
C VAL A 43 20.70 -25.15 -7.23
N GLY A 44 21.35 -25.08 -6.07
CA GLY A 44 21.55 -23.82 -5.34
C GLY A 44 22.37 -22.81 -6.12
N LEU A 45 21.96 -21.51 -6.07
CA LEU A 45 22.66 -20.37 -6.72
C LEU A 45 22.90 -20.54 -8.23
N LYS A 46 22.02 -21.21 -8.96
CA LYS A 46 22.12 -21.28 -10.41
C LYS A 46 21.71 -19.95 -11.06
N PRO A 47 22.46 -19.51 -12.10
CA PRO A 47 22.20 -18.23 -12.75
C PRO A 47 20.89 -18.23 -13.56
N PRO A 48 20.36 -17.03 -13.90
CA PRO A 48 19.24 -16.88 -14.81
C PRO A 48 19.49 -17.58 -16.15
N GLY A 49 18.42 -18.19 -16.73
CA GLY A 49 18.50 -18.98 -17.96
C GLY A 49 18.88 -20.45 -17.75
N THR A 50 19.07 -20.92 -16.51
CA THR A 50 19.24 -22.34 -16.21
C THR A 50 17.96 -23.10 -16.60
N PRO A 51 18.08 -24.28 -17.27
CA PRO A 51 16.94 -25.07 -17.65
C PRO A 51 16.00 -25.36 -16.47
N GLY A 52 14.71 -25.02 -16.63
CA GLY A 52 13.71 -25.12 -15.56
C GLY A 52 13.68 -23.94 -14.57
N HIS A 53 14.65 -23.00 -14.63
CA HIS A 53 14.75 -21.86 -13.72
C HIS A 53 15.03 -20.56 -14.50
N PRO A 54 14.00 -19.92 -15.10
CA PRO A 54 14.20 -18.76 -15.99
C PRO A 54 14.94 -17.59 -15.32
N LEU A 55 14.66 -17.30 -14.05
CA LEU A 55 15.32 -16.25 -13.24
C LEU A 55 16.42 -16.80 -12.35
N GLY A 56 16.77 -18.09 -12.48
CA GLY A 56 17.73 -18.77 -11.61
C GLY A 56 17.12 -19.27 -10.32
N THR A 57 17.99 -19.66 -9.39
CA THR A 57 17.61 -20.21 -8.08
C THR A 57 18.26 -19.44 -6.95
N ASP A 58 17.69 -19.55 -5.77
CA ASP A 58 18.27 -18.99 -4.54
C ASP A 58 19.30 -19.95 -3.87
N GLN A 59 19.79 -19.57 -2.69
CA GLN A 59 20.78 -20.33 -1.94
C GLN A 59 20.27 -21.71 -1.48
N LEU A 60 18.96 -21.92 -1.42
CA LEU A 60 18.33 -23.21 -1.09
C LEU A 60 17.87 -23.98 -2.34
N GLY A 61 18.20 -23.47 -3.54
CA GLY A 61 17.77 -24.04 -4.81
C GLY A 61 16.29 -23.85 -5.14
N ARG A 62 15.59 -22.92 -4.44
CA ARG A 62 14.20 -22.58 -4.74
C ARG A 62 14.12 -21.73 -6.01
N ASP A 63 13.10 -21.93 -6.83
CA ASP A 63 12.90 -21.18 -8.08
C ASP A 63 12.61 -19.71 -7.80
N LEU A 64 13.44 -18.82 -8.37
CA LEU A 64 13.35 -17.39 -8.11
C LEU A 64 12.14 -16.75 -8.77
N LEU A 65 11.76 -17.21 -9.99
CA LEU A 65 10.56 -16.71 -10.68
C LEU A 65 9.31 -17.01 -9.86
N ALA A 66 9.16 -18.23 -9.37
CA ALA A 66 8.06 -18.62 -8.51
C ALA A 66 8.01 -17.73 -7.26
N ARG A 67 9.14 -17.53 -6.58
CA ARG A 67 9.22 -16.69 -5.39
C ARG A 67 8.87 -15.22 -5.66
N VAL A 68 9.32 -14.65 -6.77
CA VAL A 68 8.98 -13.25 -7.14
C VAL A 68 7.48 -13.11 -7.42
N LEU A 69 6.86 -14.05 -8.15
CA LEU A 69 5.43 -14.01 -8.46
C LEU A 69 4.55 -14.22 -7.21
N TYR A 70 4.91 -15.16 -6.35
CA TYR A 70 4.19 -15.37 -5.08
C TYR A 70 4.44 -14.22 -4.10
N GLY A 71 5.63 -13.61 -4.12
CA GLY A 71 5.96 -12.40 -3.37
C GLY A 71 5.06 -11.23 -3.76
N ALA A 72 4.71 -11.10 -5.05
CA ALA A 72 3.74 -10.10 -5.52
C ALA A 72 2.37 -10.27 -4.85
N ARG A 73 1.88 -11.51 -4.68
CA ARG A 73 0.60 -11.79 -3.99
C ARG A 73 0.64 -11.29 -2.54
N VAL A 74 1.74 -11.56 -1.84
CA VAL A 74 1.92 -11.15 -0.44
C VAL A 74 1.96 -9.63 -0.34
N ALA A 75 2.76 -8.96 -1.18
CA ALA A 75 2.89 -7.51 -1.18
C ALA A 75 1.56 -6.80 -1.49
N LEU A 76 0.84 -7.26 -2.53
CA LEU A 76 -0.47 -6.70 -2.90
C LEU A 76 -1.52 -6.94 -1.80
N PHE A 77 -1.53 -8.12 -1.19
CA PHE A 77 -2.46 -8.46 -0.10
C PHE A 77 -2.21 -7.57 1.12
N ILE A 78 -0.96 -7.42 1.57
CA ILE A 78 -0.61 -6.56 2.70
C ILE A 78 -0.98 -5.11 2.39
N GLY A 79 -0.57 -4.60 1.23
CA GLY A 79 -0.88 -3.23 0.81
C GLY A 79 -2.38 -2.95 0.81
N LEU A 80 -3.19 -3.86 0.24
CA LEU A 80 -4.65 -3.73 0.21
C LEU A 80 -5.26 -3.75 1.62
N CYS A 81 -4.87 -4.69 2.46
CA CYS A 81 -5.35 -4.77 3.84
C CYS A 81 -5.02 -3.50 4.63
N CYS A 82 -3.79 -3.00 4.51
CA CYS A 82 -3.37 -1.76 5.18
C CYS A 82 -4.18 -0.56 4.69
N VAL A 83 -4.36 -0.40 3.38
CA VAL A 83 -5.18 0.69 2.81
C VAL A 83 -6.61 0.63 3.32
N LEU A 84 -7.25 -0.54 3.29
CA LEU A 84 -8.63 -0.69 3.75
C LEU A 84 -8.78 -0.40 5.25
N LEU A 85 -7.89 -0.94 6.08
CA LEU A 85 -7.93 -0.71 7.53
C LEU A 85 -7.69 0.77 7.87
N THR A 86 -6.68 1.39 7.25
CA THR A 86 -6.36 2.80 7.51
C THR A 86 -7.41 3.74 6.95
N ALA A 87 -8.01 3.43 5.79
CA ALA A 87 -9.12 4.21 5.24
C ALA A 87 -10.36 4.15 6.15
N VAL A 88 -10.69 2.98 6.69
CA VAL A 88 -11.82 2.83 7.62
C VAL A 88 -11.53 3.54 8.94
N VAL A 89 -10.43 3.22 9.61
CA VAL A 89 -10.12 3.79 10.93
C VAL A 89 -9.84 5.29 10.83
N GLY A 90 -8.93 5.69 9.94
CA GLY A 90 -8.56 7.09 9.74
C GLY A 90 -9.70 7.91 9.11
N GLY A 91 -10.42 7.32 8.16
CA GLY A 91 -11.59 7.95 7.55
C GLY A 91 -12.70 8.24 8.56
N LEU A 92 -13.04 7.28 9.42
CA LEU A 92 -14.00 7.48 10.52
C LEU A 92 -13.50 8.49 11.53
N ALA A 93 -12.24 8.40 11.95
CA ALA A 93 -11.63 9.35 12.87
C ALA A 93 -11.66 10.79 12.28
N GLY A 94 -11.32 10.95 11.00
CA GLY A 94 -11.38 12.23 10.29
C GLY A 94 -12.80 12.76 10.14
N LEU A 95 -13.74 11.89 9.73
CA LEU A 95 -15.16 12.23 9.55
C LEU A 95 -15.77 12.73 10.86
N LEU A 96 -15.57 11.98 11.95
CA LEU A 96 -16.13 12.32 13.26
C LEU A 96 -15.46 13.57 13.85
N SER A 97 -14.15 13.66 13.79
CA SER A 97 -13.40 14.81 14.33
C SER A 97 -13.61 16.10 13.52
N GLY A 98 -13.95 16.02 12.25
CA GLY A 98 -14.28 17.17 11.41
C GLY A 98 -15.72 17.65 11.61
N TYR A 99 -16.64 16.70 11.79
CA TYR A 99 -18.06 17.03 11.97
C TYR A 99 -18.41 17.47 13.41
N TYR A 100 -17.97 16.68 14.40
CA TYR A 100 -18.13 16.99 15.83
C TYR A 100 -16.90 17.74 16.33
N GLU A 101 -16.82 19.02 16.06
CA GLU A 101 -15.76 19.87 16.60
C GLU A 101 -15.70 19.83 18.14
N GLY A 102 -14.84 20.64 18.73
CA GLY A 102 -14.67 20.70 20.18
C GLY A 102 -13.72 19.61 20.70
N TRP A 103 -14.02 19.05 21.88
CA TRP A 103 -13.08 18.15 22.57
C TRP A 103 -12.76 16.87 21.80
N LEU A 104 -13.76 16.26 21.11
CA LEU A 104 -13.54 15.04 20.32
C LEU A 104 -12.53 15.29 19.19
N GLY A 105 -12.74 16.37 18.43
CA GLY A 105 -11.82 16.75 17.37
C GLY A 105 -10.44 17.09 17.92
N ALA A 106 -10.36 17.76 19.07
CA ALA A 106 -9.11 18.09 19.73
C ALA A 106 -8.34 16.83 20.18
N VAL A 107 -9.00 15.87 20.81
CA VAL A 107 -8.37 14.62 21.28
C VAL A 107 -7.86 13.79 20.11
N VAL A 108 -8.70 13.54 19.09
CA VAL A 108 -8.29 12.75 17.89
C VAL A 108 -7.07 13.38 17.23
N MET A 109 -7.07 14.70 17.04
CA MET A 109 -5.93 15.38 16.42
C MET A 109 -4.70 15.42 17.32
N ARG A 110 -4.86 15.51 18.65
CA ARG A 110 -3.74 15.44 19.58
C ARG A 110 -3.05 14.06 19.52
N VAL A 111 -3.83 12.98 19.47
CA VAL A 111 -3.27 11.62 19.27
C VAL A 111 -2.54 11.53 17.93
N ALA A 112 -3.14 12.09 16.87
CA ALA A 112 -2.51 12.13 15.55
C ALA A 112 -1.21 12.94 15.57
N ASP A 113 -1.15 14.07 16.26
CA ASP A 113 0.03 14.92 16.35
C ASP A 113 1.17 14.23 17.12
N VAL A 114 0.85 13.57 18.23
CA VAL A 114 1.82 12.77 18.99
C VAL A 114 2.37 11.63 18.14
N GLN A 115 1.50 10.94 17.40
CA GLN A 115 1.95 9.85 16.54
C GLN A 115 2.87 10.33 15.41
N LEU A 116 2.59 11.48 14.80
CA LEU A 116 3.42 12.05 13.73
C LEU A 116 4.77 12.58 14.22
N SER A 117 4.99 12.70 15.52
CA SER A 117 6.31 12.99 16.08
C SER A 117 7.27 11.81 15.92
N PHE A 118 6.76 10.61 15.62
CA PHE A 118 7.56 9.42 15.34
C PHE A 118 7.68 9.19 13.83
N PRO A 119 8.89 8.89 13.31
CA PRO A 119 9.03 8.45 11.92
C PRO A 119 8.20 7.20 11.64
N PHE A 120 7.41 7.22 10.56
CA PHE A 120 6.44 6.18 10.21
C PHE A 120 7.01 4.74 10.27
N ILE A 121 8.16 4.52 9.62
CA ILE A 121 8.79 3.19 9.57
C ILE A 121 9.26 2.76 10.95
N LEU A 122 9.84 3.67 11.74
CA LEU A 122 10.32 3.34 13.09
C LEU A 122 9.17 3.00 14.03
N LEU A 123 8.05 3.71 13.93
CA LEU A 123 6.85 3.39 14.70
C LEU A 123 6.30 2.02 14.33
N ALA A 124 6.14 1.72 13.04
CA ALA A 124 5.65 0.43 12.57
C ALA A 124 6.59 -0.71 12.97
N LEU A 125 7.91 -0.51 12.86
CA LEU A 125 8.93 -1.46 13.29
C LEU A 125 8.86 -1.74 14.80
N THR A 126 8.74 -0.69 15.62
CA THR A 126 8.63 -0.80 17.08
C THR A 126 7.38 -1.57 17.48
N ILE A 127 6.22 -1.24 16.88
CA ILE A 127 4.97 -1.97 17.14
C ILE A 127 5.13 -3.45 16.77
N ASN A 128 5.70 -3.73 15.59
CA ASN A 128 5.88 -5.10 15.12
C ASN A 128 6.86 -5.88 16.00
N ALA A 129 7.92 -5.25 16.51
CA ALA A 129 8.86 -5.86 17.44
C ALA A 129 8.20 -6.25 18.78
N ILE A 130 7.19 -5.47 19.25
CA ILE A 130 6.46 -5.75 20.48
C ILE A 130 5.36 -6.79 20.28
N VAL A 131 4.58 -6.67 19.18
CA VAL A 131 3.43 -7.55 18.90
C VAL A 131 3.89 -8.93 18.40
N GLY A 132 5.10 -9.01 17.85
CA GLY A 132 5.69 -10.21 17.27
C GLY A 132 5.71 -10.19 15.74
N LEU A 133 6.42 -11.17 15.17
CA LEU A 133 6.66 -11.26 13.72
C LEU A 133 5.47 -11.90 13.00
N GLY A 134 5.37 -11.67 11.71
CA GLY A 134 4.42 -12.36 10.84
C GLY A 134 3.47 -11.44 10.08
N LEU A 135 2.78 -12.02 9.09
CA LEU A 135 1.94 -11.32 8.13
C LEU A 135 0.80 -10.51 8.77
N ARG A 136 0.11 -11.08 9.76
CA ARG A 136 -0.96 -10.38 10.48
C ARG A 136 -0.43 -9.17 11.24
N ASN A 137 0.67 -9.34 11.93
CA ASN A 137 1.23 -8.34 12.81
C ASN A 137 1.79 -7.15 12.03
N ILE A 138 2.41 -7.40 10.87
CA ILE A 138 2.89 -6.32 9.99
C ILE A 138 1.71 -5.49 9.43
N ILE A 139 0.60 -6.12 9.06
CA ILE A 139 -0.61 -5.41 8.63
C ILE A 139 -1.13 -4.50 9.76
N VAL A 140 -1.21 -5.02 10.98
CA VAL A 140 -1.65 -4.23 12.14
C VAL A 140 -0.69 -3.07 12.42
N SER A 141 0.62 -3.35 12.46
CA SER A 141 1.65 -2.33 12.74
C SER A 141 1.64 -1.19 11.73
N LEU A 142 1.61 -1.52 10.42
CA LEU A 142 1.52 -0.54 9.36
C LEU A 142 0.20 0.25 9.40
N SER A 143 -0.91 -0.42 9.71
CA SER A 143 -2.21 0.23 9.81
C SER A 143 -2.30 1.18 10.99
N VAL A 144 -1.76 0.79 12.16
CA VAL A 144 -1.67 1.66 13.34
C VAL A 144 -0.74 2.85 13.08
N ALA A 145 0.31 2.68 12.28
CA ALA A 145 1.17 3.79 11.90
C ALA A 145 0.54 4.71 10.83
N GLY A 146 -0.32 4.19 9.94
CA GLY A 146 -0.78 4.89 8.72
C GLY A 146 -2.12 5.62 8.81
N TRP A 147 -3.00 5.34 9.79
CA TRP A 147 -4.36 5.90 9.84
C TRP A 147 -4.41 7.43 9.93
N VAL A 148 -3.38 8.06 10.48
CA VAL A 148 -3.33 9.51 10.72
C VAL A 148 -3.41 10.32 9.44
N VAL A 149 -2.83 9.82 8.34
CA VAL A 149 -2.86 10.51 7.03
C VAL A 149 -4.32 10.65 6.56
N TYR A 150 -5.09 9.56 6.62
CA TYR A 150 -6.51 9.59 6.29
C TYR A 150 -7.28 10.50 7.24
N ALA A 151 -7.03 10.41 8.55
CA ALA A 151 -7.75 11.21 9.55
C ALA A 151 -7.59 12.70 9.29
N ARG A 152 -6.38 13.16 8.96
CA ARG A 152 -6.11 14.57 8.67
C ARG A 152 -6.75 15.04 7.37
N VAL A 153 -6.59 14.28 6.29
CA VAL A 153 -7.15 14.66 4.98
C VAL A 153 -8.68 14.68 5.05
N VAL A 154 -9.29 13.61 5.57
CA VAL A 154 -10.75 13.51 5.69
C VAL A 154 -11.31 14.60 6.59
N ARG A 155 -10.66 14.90 7.73
CA ARG A 155 -11.08 16.01 8.57
C ARG A 155 -11.06 17.35 7.84
N GLY A 156 -9.96 17.65 7.12
CA GLY A 156 -9.86 18.89 6.35
C GLY A 156 -10.99 19.04 5.32
N GLU A 157 -11.29 17.97 4.59
CA GLU A 157 -12.38 17.93 3.63
C GLU A 157 -13.75 18.09 4.31
N VAL A 158 -13.99 17.42 5.45
CA VAL A 158 -15.24 17.52 6.21
C VAL A 158 -15.47 18.94 6.69
N LEU A 159 -14.43 19.61 7.22
CA LEU A 159 -14.50 21.01 7.64
C LEU A 159 -14.89 21.94 6.48
N SER A 160 -14.42 21.67 5.27
CA SER A 160 -14.79 22.44 4.07
C SER A 160 -16.21 22.10 3.60
N VAL A 161 -16.56 20.82 3.52
CA VAL A 161 -17.85 20.37 2.96
C VAL A 161 -19.03 20.75 3.87
N LYS A 162 -18.86 20.70 5.19
CA LYS A 162 -19.94 20.97 6.13
C LYS A 162 -20.44 22.44 6.10
N GLU A 163 -19.61 23.37 5.60
CA GLU A 163 -19.93 24.78 5.45
C GLU A 163 -20.60 25.11 4.08
N ARG A 164 -20.79 24.12 3.21
CA ARG A 164 -21.45 24.33 1.92
C ARG A 164 -22.96 24.53 2.08
N GLU A 165 -23.55 25.35 1.21
CA GLU A 165 -24.97 25.70 1.24
C GLU A 165 -25.91 24.50 1.26
N PHE A 166 -25.63 23.46 0.48
CA PHE A 166 -26.48 22.27 0.44
C PHE A 166 -26.50 21.52 1.79
N VAL A 167 -25.41 21.59 2.58
CA VAL A 167 -25.36 20.99 3.92
C VAL A 167 -26.18 21.83 4.90
N HIS A 168 -26.09 23.16 4.80
CA HIS A 168 -26.92 24.07 5.62
C HIS A 168 -28.42 23.92 5.27
N ALA A 169 -28.77 23.83 3.99
CA ALA A 169 -30.15 23.59 3.54
C ALA A 169 -30.69 22.25 4.08
N ALA A 170 -29.88 21.17 3.96
CA ALA A 170 -30.27 19.85 4.50
C ALA A 170 -30.48 19.88 6.01
N ARG A 171 -29.63 20.64 6.75
CA ARG A 171 -29.79 20.85 8.20
C ARG A 171 -31.05 21.64 8.53
N ALA A 172 -31.36 22.70 7.77
CA ALA A 172 -32.57 23.50 7.95
C ALA A 172 -33.86 22.68 7.71
N LEU A 173 -33.81 21.72 6.78
CA LEU A 173 -34.91 20.76 6.54
C LEU A 173 -35.02 19.67 7.65
N GLY A 174 -34.25 19.76 8.73
CA GLY A 174 -34.34 18.84 9.88
C GLY A 174 -33.67 17.49 9.69
N LEU A 175 -32.77 17.31 8.73
CA LEU A 175 -32.06 16.03 8.55
C LEU A 175 -31.22 15.69 9.79
N GLY A 176 -31.41 14.48 10.29
CA GLY A 176 -30.60 13.96 11.42
C GLY A 176 -29.11 13.84 11.08
N ARG A 177 -28.25 14.02 12.10
CA ARG A 177 -26.79 14.08 11.98
C ARG A 177 -26.19 12.88 11.23
N ALA A 178 -26.63 11.65 11.54
CA ALA A 178 -26.13 10.45 10.86
C ALA A 178 -26.46 10.45 9.36
N ARG A 179 -27.68 10.86 8.98
CA ARG A 179 -28.09 10.97 7.58
C ARG A 179 -27.30 12.05 6.86
N LEU A 180 -27.04 13.17 7.50
CA LEU A 180 -26.21 14.24 6.97
C LEU A 180 -24.79 13.78 6.69
N LEU A 181 -24.17 13.10 7.67
CA LEU A 181 -22.81 12.54 7.52
C LEU A 181 -22.73 11.52 6.39
N LEU A 182 -23.63 10.51 6.39
CA LEU A 182 -23.50 9.37 5.48
C LEU A 182 -23.98 9.67 4.05
N ARG A 183 -24.99 10.55 3.88
CA ARG A 183 -25.60 10.83 2.56
C ARG A 183 -25.13 12.14 1.92
N HIS A 184 -24.63 13.09 2.72
CA HIS A 184 -24.26 14.40 2.19
C HIS A 184 -22.77 14.70 2.34
N ILE A 185 -22.13 14.35 3.47
CA ILE A 185 -20.73 14.67 3.69
C ILE A 185 -19.84 13.56 3.14
N LEU A 186 -20.01 12.31 3.58
CA LEU A 186 -19.14 11.20 3.19
C LEU A 186 -19.00 11.00 1.67
N PRO A 187 -20.07 11.08 0.83
CA PRO A 187 -19.90 10.94 -0.62
C PRO A 187 -19.06 12.05 -1.25
N ASN A 188 -19.08 13.26 -0.66
CA ASN A 188 -18.28 14.39 -1.13
C ASN A 188 -16.80 14.29 -0.72
N VAL A 189 -16.50 13.55 0.33
CA VAL A 189 -15.15 13.31 0.84
C VAL A 189 -14.55 12.01 0.28
N ALA A 190 -15.39 11.08 -0.20
CA ALA A 190 -14.95 9.78 -0.72
C ALA A 190 -13.86 9.88 -1.82
N PRO A 191 -13.90 10.82 -2.78
CA PRO A 191 -12.82 10.98 -3.75
C PRO A 191 -11.44 11.18 -3.08
N SER A 192 -11.36 12.01 -2.04
CA SER A 192 -10.11 12.24 -1.31
C SER A 192 -9.61 10.98 -0.59
N ILE A 193 -10.52 10.14 -0.06
CA ILE A 193 -10.17 8.86 0.55
C ILE A 193 -9.55 7.92 -0.50
N VAL A 194 -10.12 7.86 -1.71
CA VAL A 194 -9.60 7.03 -2.80
C VAL A 194 -8.22 7.51 -3.26
N ILE A 195 -8.05 8.83 -3.41
CA ILE A 195 -6.75 9.43 -3.79
C ILE A 195 -5.68 9.10 -2.75
N VAL A 196 -5.95 9.33 -1.46
CA VAL A 196 -5.03 8.97 -0.37
C VAL A 196 -4.73 7.48 -0.39
N GLY A 197 -5.75 6.65 -0.63
CA GLY A 197 -5.60 5.19 -0.71
C GLY A 197 -4.63 4.75 -1.78
N SER A 198 -4.72 5.33 -2.96
CA SER A 198 -3.83 4.96 -4.07
C SER A 198 -2.36 5.31 -3.79
N LEU A 199 -2.10 6.46 -3.16
CA LEU A 199 -0.73 6.87 -2.79
C LEU A 199 -0.19 6.04 -1.61
N GLN A 200 -1.02 5.81 -0.60
CA GLN A 200 -0.65 4.99 0.57
C GLN A 200 -0.41 3.52 0.23
N PHE A 201 -1.06 3.00 -0.82
CA PHE A 201 -0.88 1.62 -1.24
C PHE A 201 0.58 1.33 -1.62
N ALA A 202 1.20 2.17 -2.45
CA ALA A 202 2.60 2.05 -2.80
C ALA A 202 3.52 2.22 -1.57
N GLN A 203 3.18 3.19 -0.70
CA GLN A 203 3.93 3.43 0.53
C GLN A 203 3.91 2.20 1.46
N PHE A 204 2.78 1.52 1.62
CA PHE A 204 2.68 0.33 2.46
C PHE A 204 3.47 -0.86 1.90
N ILE A 205 3.47 -1.06 0.57
CA ILE A 205 4.28 -2.11 -0.06
C ILE A 205 5.77 -1.87 0.19
N VAL A 206 6.24 -0.63 0.00
CA VAL A 206 7.66 -0.28 0.22
C VAL A 206 8.02 -0.38 1.70
N ALA A 207 7.13 0.06 2.60
CA ALA A 207 7.36 -0.03 4.05
C ALA A 207 7.37 -1.49 4.54
N GLU A 208 6.46 -2.34 4.03
CA GLU A 208 6.49 -3.77 4.31
C GLU A 208 7.82 -4.37 3.88
N ALA A 209 8.25 -4.10 2.65
CA ALA A 209 9.52 -4.60 2.13
C ALA A 209 10.72 -4.12 2.98
N ALA A 210 10.72 -2.87 3.44
CA ALA A 210 11.76 -2.34 4.30
C ALA A 210 11.80 -3.04 5.67
N ILE A 211 10.63 -3.27 6.29
CA ILE A 211 10.51 -3.96 7.59
C ILE A 211 10.89 -5.45 7.43
N SER A 212 10.48 -6.10 6.34
CA SER A 212 10.86 -7.49 6.03
C SER A 212 12.36 -7.62 5.74
N PHE A 213 12.95 -6.64 5.05
CA PHE A 213 14.40 -6.56 4.81
C PHE A 213 15.22 -6.46 6.09
N LEU A 214 14.68 -5.79 7.12
CA LEU A 214 15.30 -5.71 8.45
C LEU A 214 15.04 -6.97 9.31
N GLY A 215 14.30 -7.96 8.80
CA GLY A 215 14.01 -9.23 9.50
C GLY A 215 12.77 -9.19 10.39
N PHE A 216 12.06 -8.06 10.46
CA PHE A 216 10.88 -7.88 11.31
C PHE A 216 9.55 -8.05 10.58
N GLY A 217 9.55 -8.38 9.28
CA GLY A 217 8.33 -8.49 8.47
C GLY A 217 7.79 -9.90 8.34
N VAL A 218 7.46 -10.24 7.08
CA VAL A 218 6.96 -11.56 6.72
C VAL A 218 8.06 -12.60 6.91
N GLN A 219 7.74 -13.66 7.65
CA GLN A 219 8.70 -14.69 7.99
C GLN A 219 8.73 -15.85 6.97
N PRO A 220 9.90 -16.47 6.77
CA PRO A 220 9.98 -17.73 6.03
C PRO A 220 9.00 -18.77 6.60
N PRO A 221 8.45 -19.67 5.76
CA PRO A 221 8.84 -19.91 4.37
C PRO A 221 8.14 -19.01 3.36
N THR A 222 7.21 -18.13 3.79
CA THR A 222 6.41 -17.28 2.90
C THR A 222 7.31 -16.35 2.07
N PRO A 223 7.24 -16.39 0.71
CA PRO A 223 8.03 -15.50 -0.12
C PRO A 223 7.53 -14.07 0.00
N ALA A 224 8.41 -13.13 0.35
CA ALA A 224 8.16 -11.69 0.34
C ALA A 224 9.38 -10.99 -0.25
N TRP A 225 9.16 -9.93 -1.03
CA TRP A 225 10.27 -9.26 -1.72
C TRP A 225 11.30 -8.67 -0.75
N GLY A 226 10.84 -8.13 0.39
CA GLY A 226 11.73 -7.59 1.41
C GLY A 226 12.63 -8.66 2.05
N SER A 227 12.09 -9.83 2.41
CA SER A 227 12.86 -10.94 2.95
C SER A 227 13.83 -11.53 1.90
N MET A 228 13.39 -11.63 0.62
CA MET A 228 14.26 -12.06 -0.49
C MET A 228 15.45 -11.12 -0.66
N LEU A 229 15.24 -9.81 -0.59
CA LEU A 229 16.31 -8.81 -0.62
C LEU A 229 17.24 -8.95 0.60
N SER A 230 16.71 -9.25 1.78
CA SER A 230 17.54 -9.51 2.97
C SER A 230 18.39 -10.76 2.81
N GLU A 231 17.81 -11.86 2.34
CA GLU A 231 18.49 -13.12 2.07
C GLU A 231 19.58 -12.97 0.99
N SER A 232 19.45 -12.02 0.07
CA SER A 232 20.41 -11.81 -1.03
C SER A 232 21.71 -11.11 -0.62
N ARG A 233 21.76 -10.47 0.56
CA ARG A 233 22.90 -9.61 0.97
C ARG A 233 24.24 -10.33 0.90
N ASP A 234 24.31 -11.55 1.40
CA ASP A 234 25.55 -12.32 1.49
C ASP A 234 25.99 -12.87 0.12
N TYR A 235 25.11 -12.82 -0.87
CA TYR A 235 25.33 -13.41 -2.19
C TYR A 235 25.46 -12.39 -3.32
N LEU A 236 25.45 -11.08 -3.04
CA LEU A 236 25.43 -10.02 -4.05
C LEU A 236 26.55 -10.13 -5.09
N TYR A 237 27.74 -10.53 -4.67
CA TYR A 237 28.90 -10.66 -5.56
C TYR A 237 28.89 -11.90 -6.45
N VAL A 238 28.17 -12.95 -6.07
CA VAL A 238 28.13 -14.23 -6.78
C VAL A 238 26.78 -14.50 -7.43
N ALA A 239 25.69 -13.91 -6.92
CA ALA A 239 24.31 -14.15 -7.33
C ALA A 239 23.49 -12.86 -7.33
N TRP A 240 23.89 -11.88 -8.11
CA TRP A 240 23.26 -10.56 -8.22
C TRP A 240 21.75 -10.62 -8.52
N TRP A 241 21.28 -11.67 -9.19
CA TRP A 241 19.87 -11.87 -9.57
C TRP A 241 18.96 -12.02 -8.36
N LEU A 242 19.48 -12.50 -7.23
CA LEU A 242 18.70 -12.65 -5.99
C LEU A 242 18.21 -11.30 -5.45
N ALA A 243 18.94 -10.23 -5.68
CA ALA A 243 18.53 -8.87 -5.31
C ALA A 243 17.82 -8.16 -6.48
N ALA A 244 18.31 -8.32 -7.71
CA ALA A 244 17.84 -7.55 -8.85
C ALA A 244 16.38 -7.83 -9.18
N PHE A 245 15.94 -9.09 -9.22
CA PHE A 245 14.57 -9.42 -9.61
C PHE A 245 13.52 -9.03 -8.56
N PRO A 246 13.65 -9.34 -7.26
CA PRO A 246 12.69 -8.87 -6.27
C PRO A 246 12.73 -7.34 -6.10
N GLY A 247 13.93 -6.72 -6.20
CA GLY A 247 14.07 -5.27 -6.17
C GLY A 247 13.39 -4.59 -7.35
N ALA A 248 13.57 -5.11 -8.57
CA ALA A 248 12.88 -4.62 -9.77
C ALA A 248 11.35 -4.80 -9.67
N ALA A 249 10.88 -5.96 -9.19
CA ALA A 249 9.46 -6.22 -8.99
C ALA A 249 8.84 -5.21 -8.01
N LEU A 250 9.50 -4.94 -6.88
CA LEU A 250 9.08 -3.93 -5.90
C LEU A 250 9.04 -2.53 -6.53
N ALA A 251 10.12 -2.12 -7.21
CA ALA A 251 10.22 -0.80 -7.82
C ALA A 251 9.17 -0.56 -8.92
N VAL A 252 8.99 -1.54 -9.83
CA VAL A 252 8.00 -1.47 -10.91
C VAL A 252 6.57 -1.42 -10.34
N THR A 253 6.29 -2.22 -9.32
CA THR A 253 4.97 -2.23 -8.66
C THR A 253 4.69 -0.88 -7.99
N ALA A 254 5.62 -0.35 -7.22
CA ALA A 254 5.48 0.95 -6.56
C ALA A 254 5.30 2.09 -7.59
N LEU A 255 6.09 2.07 -8.66
CA LEU A 255 5.96 3.04 -9.76
C LEU A 255 4.59 2.97 -10.43
N GLY A 256 4.13 1.77 -10.80
CA GLY A 256 2.83 1.57 -11.44
C GLY A 256 1.68 2.10 -10.59
N ILE A 257 1.68 1.76 -9.29
CA ILE A 257 0.65 2.21 -8.34
C ILE A 257 0.71 3.73 -8.15
N ASN A 258 1.88 4.34 -8.02
CA ASN A 258 2.02 5.79 -7.88
C ASN A 258 1.51 6.53 -9.12
N LEU A 259 1.82 6.05 -10.33
CA LEU A 259 1.28 6.62 -11.57
C LEU A 259 -0.25 6.55 -11.65
N VAL A 260 -0.84 5.47 -11.16
CA VAL A 260 -2.31 5.35 -11.04
C VAL A 260 -2.84 6.35 -10.01
N GLY A 261 -2.17 6.50 -8.87
CA GLY A 261 -2.55 7.45 -7.83
C GLY A 261 -2.53 8.90 -8.31
N ASP A 262 -1.50 9.30 -9.00
CA ASP A 262 -1.37 10.64 -9.59
C ASP A 262 -2.48 10.89 -10.63
N TRP A 263 -2.75 9.91 -11.49
CA TRP A 263 -3.82 9.99 -12.47
C TRP A 263 -5.22 10.08 -11.82
N LEU A 264 -5.48 9.27 -10.79
CA LEU A 264 -6.73 9.36 -10.03
C LEU A 264 -6.92 10.73 -9.38
N ARG A 265 -5.86 11.30 -8.83
CA ARG A 265 -5.87 12.66 -8.28
C ARG A 265 -6.26 13.68 -9.36
N ASP A 266 -5.63 13.62 -10.54
CA ASP A 266 -5.92 14.54 -11.64
C ASP A 266 -7.37 14.43 -12.16
N VAL A 267 -7.94 13.22 -12.15
CA VAL A 267 -9.32 12.97 -12.63
C VAL A 267 -10.38 13.31 -11.58
N LEU A 268 -10.09 13.03 -10.30
CA LEU A 268 -11.06 13.17 -9.21
C LEU A 268 -11.04 14.56 -8.56
N ASP A 269 -9.97 15.36 -8.73
CA ASP A 269 -9.89 16.71 -8.15
C ASP A 269 -10.83 17.69 -8.93
N PRO A 270 -11.85 18.25 -8.27
CA PRO A 270 -12.79 19.16 -8.92
C PRO A 270 -12.16 20.45 -9.46
N LYS A 271 -11.00 20.85 -8.95
CA LYS A 271 -10.30 22.08 -9.35
C LYS A 271 -9.72 22.02 -10.77
N PHE A 272 -9.61 20.84 -11.35
CA PHE A 272 -9.13 20.64 -12.73
C PHE A 272 -10.26 20.43 -13.76
N ARG A 273 -11.52 20.59 -13.37
CA ARG A 273 -12.69 20.51 -14.27
C ARG A 273 -13.09 21.87 -14.88
N VAL A 274 -12.11 22.77 -15.08
CA VAL A 274 -12.33 24.04 -15.83
C VAL A 274 -11.90 23.87 -17.28
#